data_663724ef68c5c9cea7de85432e167448
#
_entry.id   663724ef68c5c9cea7de85432e167448
#
_cell.length_a   1.000
_cell.length_b   1.000
_cell.length_c   1.000
_cell.angle_alpha   90.00
_cell.angle_beta   90.00
_cell.angle_gamma   90.00
#
_symmetry.space_group_name_H-M   'P 1'
#
loop_
_entity.id
_entity.type
_entity.pdbx_description
1 polymer ?
#
loop_
_entity_poly.entity_id
_entity_poly.type
_entity_poly.pdbx_seq_one_letter_code
_entity_poly.pdbx_strand_id
1 'polypeptide(L)'
;MKKTIFITILAALSAVAVSAKITLPSYYANEMVLQQKSVFNFKGKASPNAYMMFNATWDGQRVYGYADEDGNFSFKVTVPEASTKSYAIRVYELEKKGGRDVVVDSRVMNPVYAGEVWFCSGQSNMQMPVQGSWGLMNNYQEEIKNANYPMIKLLSVAASGKSNHPADDTDLWSNWVSCSPSSVPDFSALAYCFGRELYKELNIPIGLIQCAYGGSNAEAWVSLETARTIPALKGTLDNCAKYDFDRDSVSKYLNMKNEFQVPTLLYNTMVHPMISYPIRGAIWYQGEANAWGSSYYTALMDSLISSWRKDWGYKFPFYTVQLAAYQTPAVFQENSNWAKLRWDQWKTSLQMDSTGMATAVDVGNPTDIHPKNKQEVGRRLALLALKNTYGFDVVADAPKPVSYRFEYKKAYITFDKKIHVRNDSVPVGFMFQDKTYRKFYETTTKVVGDKTLEISVTRPLRPYAIYYNWADYPIGNIYGENNLPVLPFRTDQMDLVDDLVGMDNVRTDAAGKGNKGIYTTDGTLIKCDAGDKDAENLPKGVYIIGNKKKLVK
;
A
#
# COMPACT_ATOMS: atom_id res chain seq x y z
N MET A 1 -4.80 -3.74 90.34
CA MET A 1 -5.63 -4.47 89.40
C MET A 1 -5.79 -3.61 88.12
N LYS A 2 -5.00 -3.89 87.07
CA LYS A 2 -5.08 -3.22 85.77
C LYS A 2 -5.91 -4.10 84.82
N LYS A 3 -7.06 -3.61 84.38
CA LYS A 3 -7.89 -4.27 83.39
C LYS A 3 -7.42 -3.89 82.01
N THR A 4 -6.90 -4.85 81.25
CA THR A 4 -6.51 -4.70 79.84
C THR A 4 -7.75 -4.99 79.01
N ILE A 5 -8.21 -3.98 78.26
CA ILE A 5 -9.32 -4.10 77.28
C ILE A 5 -8.69 -4.51 75.93
N PHE A 6 -9.01 -5.69 75.43
CA PHE A 6 -8.68 -6.12 74.06
C PHE A 6 -9.75 -5.56 73.14
N ILE A 7 -9.37 -4.65 72.24
CA ILE A 7 -10.21 -4.20 71.14
C ILE A 7 -9.89 -5.07 69.95
N THR A 8 -10.80 -5.95 69.56
CA THR A 8 -10.73 -6.74 68.33
C THR A 8 -11.27 -5.87 67.19
N ILE A 9 -10.39 -5.36 66.35
CA ILE A 9 -10.75 -4.68 65.11
C ILE A 9 -11.09 -5.75 64.08
N LEU A 10 -12.40 -5.92 63.81
CA LEU A 10 -12.91 -6.74 62.74
C LEU A 10 -12.80 -5.90 61.44
N ALA A 11 -11.75 -6.12 60.66
CA ALA A 11 -11.61 -5.53 59.32
C ALA A 11 -12.60 -6.24 58.37
N ALA A 12 -13.73 -5.62 58.14
CA ALA A 12 -14.61 -6.02 57.06
C ALA A 12 -13.96 -5.65 55.72
N LEU A 13 -13.32 -6.62 55.05
CA LEU A 13 -12.99 -6.52 53.64
C LEU A 13 -14.34 -6.47 52.87
N SER A 14 -14.82 -5.27 52.57
CA SER A 14 -15.79 -5.07 51.52
C SER A 14 -15.10 -5.35 50.21
N ALA A 15 -15.25 -6.55 49.67
CA ALA A 15 -14.94 -6.84 48.28
C ALA A 15 -15.84 -5.94 47.43
N VAL A 16 -15.30 -4.81 46.97
CA VAL A 16 -15.91 -4.05 45.88
C VAL A 16 -15.79 -4.96 44.68
N ALA A 17 -16.87 -5.63 44.32
CA ALA A 17 -16.98 -6.31 43.05
C ALA A 17 -16.82 -5.24 41.97
N VAL A 18 -15.61 -5.06 41.48
CA VAL A 18 -15.37 -4.32 40.24
C VAL A 18 -16.03 -5.16 39.16
N SER A 19 -17.25 -4.81 38.79
CA SER A 19 -17.90 -5.39 37.62
C SER A 19 -17.03 -5.04 36.43
N ALA A 20 -16.15 -5.97 36.03
CA ALA A 20 -15.39 -5.80 34.80
C ALA A 20 -16.41 -5.81 33.68
N LYS A 21 -16.41 -4.73 32.89
CA LYS A 21 -17.27 -4.59 31.72
C LYS A 21 -16.54 -5.18 30.53
N ILE A 22 -17.27 -5.83 29.62
CA ILE A 22 -16.74 -6.23 28.32
C ILE A 22 -16.17 -4.99 27.63
N THR A 23 -14.89 -5.04 27.29
CA THR A 23 -14.18 -3.99 26.54
C THR A 23 -13.78 -4.55 25.18
N LEU A 24 -14.09 -3.83 24.14
CA LEU A 24 -13.79 -4.19 22.74
C LEU A 24 -12.84 -3.14 22.14
N PRO A 25 -12.03 -3.51 21.15
CA PRO A 25 -11.29 -2.54 20.34
C PRO A 25 -12.19 -1.42 19.85
N SER A 26 -11.67 -0.20 19.82
CA SER A 26 -12.41 1.03 19.51
C SER A 26 -13.12 1.00 18.15
N TYR A 27 -12.56 0.27 17.20
CA TYR A 27 -13.07 0.11 15.83
C TYR A 27 -14.13 -1.00 15.67
N TYR A 28 -14.50 -1.73 16.73
CA TYR A 28 -15.65 -2.63 16.70
C TYR A 28 -16.93 -1.85 17.06
N ALA A 29 -17.67 -1.46 16.04
CA ALA A 29 -18.81 -0.58 16.19
C ALA A 29 -19.94 -0.91 15.20
N ASN A 30 -21.06 -0.21 15.37
CA ASN A 30 -22.10 -0.20 14.36
C ASN A 30 -21.56 0.30 13.02
N GLU A 31 -22.21 -0.07 11.94
CA GLU A 31 -21.83 0.28 10.57
C GLU A 31 -20.54 -0.38 10.05
N MET A 32 -19.77 -1.13 10.87
CA MET A 32 -18.54 -1.76 10.43
C MET A 32 -18.78 -2.75 9.29
N VAL A 33 -17.80 -2.81 8.36
CA VAL A 33 -17.75 -3.81 7.27
C VAL A 33 -16.71 -4.86 7.61
N LEU A 34 -17.10 -6.11 7.64
CA LEU A 34 -16.19 -7.25 7.79
C LEU A 34 -15.83 -7.81 6.42
N GLN A 35 -14.55 -8.16 6.23
CA GLN A 35 -14.10 -8.75 4.98
C GLN A 35 -14.83 -10.05 4.69
N GLN A 36 -15.55 -10.11 3.57
CA GLN A 36 -16.30 -11.30 3.16
C GLN A 36 -15.40 -12.54 2.99
N LYS A 37 -15.96 -13.74 3.22
CA LYS A 37 -15.28 -15.04 3.02
C LYS A 37 -13.95 -15.12 3.79
N SER A 38 -13.80 -14.38 4.89
CA SER A 38 -12.64 -14.42 5.77
C SER A 38 -12.97 -15.08 7.11
N VAL A 39 -11.94 -15.41 7.85
CA VAL A 39 -12.05 -15.76 9.27
C VAL A 39 -11.72 -14.51 10.08
N PHE A 40 -12.71 -13.97 10.76
CA PHE A 40 -12.56 -12.83 11.66
C PHE A 40 -12.29 -13.34 13.08
N ASN A 41 -11.16 -12.92 13.66
CA ASN A 41 -10.83 -13.21 15.05
C ASN A 41 -11.36 -12.08 15.94
N PHE A 42 -12.62 -12.21 16.38
CA PHE A 42 -13.26 -11.26 17.27
C PHE A 42 -12.68 -11.38 18.68
N LYS A 43 -12.05 -10.33 19.19
CA LYS A 43 -11.33 -10.31 20.47
C LYS A 43 -11.78 -9.16 21.36
N GLY A 44 -11.54 -9.29 22.65
CA GLY A 44 -11.80 -8.24 23.65
C GLY A 44 -11.34 -8.67 25.04
N LYS A 45 -11.74 -7.88 26.02
CA LYS A 45 -11.52 -8.19 27.45
C LYS A 45 -12.85 -8.27 28.18
N ALA A 46 -12.94 -9.14 29.17
CA ALA A 46 -14.07 -9.35 30.07
C ALA A 46 -13.56 -9.57 31.48
N SER A 47 -14.40 -10.02 32.42
CA SER A 47 -13.93 -10.47 33.72
C SER A 47 -12.95 -11.65 33.58
N PRO A 48 -11.90 -11.74 34.41
CA PRO A 48 -11.00 -12.90 34.43
C PRO A 48 -11.78 -14.21 34.54
N ASN A 49 -11.47 -15.18 33.67
CA ASN A 49 -12.12 -16.50 33.58
C ASN A 49 -13.64 -16.44 33.31
N ALA A 50 -14.17 -15.32 32.80
CA ALA A 50 -15.59 -15.17 32.51
C ALA A 50 -16.08 -16.19 31.48
N TYR A 51 -17.29 -16.73 31.72
CA TYR A 51 -17.97 -17.55 30.72
C TYR A 51 -18.62 -16.65 29.68
N MET A 52 -18.20 -16.81 28.42
CA MET A 52 -18.54 -15.92 27.31
C MET A 52 -19.40 -16.61 26.27
N MET A 53 -20.28 -15.85 25.61
CA MET A 53 -21.01 -16.28 24.43
C MET A 53 -20.89 -15.24 23.32
N PHE A 54 -20.60 -15.70 22.12
CA PHE A 54 -20.62 -14.92 20.89
C PHE A 54 -21.75 -15.39 19.97
N ASN A 55 -22.42 -14.45 19.31
CA ASN A 55 -23.45 -14.75 18.31
C ASN A 55 -23.40 -13.73 17.17
N ALA A 56 -23.40 -14.23 15.94
CA ALA A 56 -23.60 -13.42 14.73
C ALA A 56 -24.90 -13.82 14.04
N THR A 57 -25.66 -12.86 13.53
CA THR A 57 -27.00 -13.14 12.99
C THR A 57 -27.01 -13.73 11.60
N TRP A 58 -25.87 -13.77 10.89
CA TRP A 58 -25.79 -14.37 9.54
C TRP A 58 -25.92 -15.89 9.53
N ASP A 59 -25.54 -16.57 10.60
CA ASP A 59 -25.68 -18.03 10.74
C ASP A 59 -26.49 -18.43 11.97
N GLY A 60 -26.77 -17.49 12.88
CA GLY A 60 -27.52 -17.69 14.10
C GLY A 60 -26.83 -18.56 15.15
N GLN A 61 -25.58 -19.02 14.88
CA GLN A 61 -24.85 -19.88 15.80
C GLN A 61 -24.43 -19.12 17.06
N ARG A 62 -24.44 -19.87 18.17
CA ARG A 62 -23.91 -19.40 19.46
C ARG A 62 -22.60 -20.14 19.71
N VAL A 63 -21.52 -19.38 19.85
CA VAL A 63 -20.20 -19.92 20.18
C VAL A 63 -19.89 -19.57 21.63
N TYR A 64 -19.52 -20.57 22.41
CA TYR A 64 -19.20 -20.41 23.82
C TYR A 64 -17.71 -20.58 24.06
N GLY A 65 -17.18 -19.89 25.07
CA GLY A 65 -15.76 -19.94 25.46
C GLY A 65 -15.56 -19.29 26.82
N TYR A 66 -14.30 -19.12 27.20
CA TYR A 66 -13.91 -18.45 28.44
C TYR A 66 -12.89 -17.36 28.13
N ALA A 67 -12.94 -16.29 28.88
CA ALA A 67 -11.82 -15.36 28.99
C ALA A 67 -10.69 -16.05 29.76
N ASP A 68 -9.44 -15.65 29.52
CA ASP A 68 -8.28 -16.11 30.27
C ASP A 68 -8.17 -15.44 31.66
N GLU A 69 -7.07 -15.72 32.37
CA GLU A 69 -6.79 -15.15 33.71
C GLU A 69 -6.62 -13.63 33.68
N ASP A 70 -6.22 -13.05 32.53
CA ASP A 70 -6.11 -11.60 32.31
C ASP A 70 -7.39 -10.98 31.73
N GLY A 71 -8.45 -11.79 31.55
CA GLY A 71 -9.72 -11.39 31.01
C GLY A 71 -9.78 -11.35 29.48
N ASN A 72 -8.75 -11.75 28.73
CA ASN A 72 -8.78 -11.72 27.29
C ASN A 72 -9.65 -12.86 26.75
N PHE A 73 -10.48 -12.56 25.73
CA PHE A 73 -11.26 -13.56 24.99
C PHE A 73 -11.11 -13.41 23.50
N SER A 74 -11.33 -14.49 22.75
CA SER A 74 -11.40 -14.44 21.29
C SER A 74 -12.34 -15.49 20.73
N PHE A 75 -13.01 -15.14 19.62
CA PHE A 75 -13.92 -16.03 18.88
C PHE A 75 -13.55 -15.98 17.39
N LYS A 76 -13.26 -17.13 16.79
CA LYS A 76 -13.07 -17.24 15.34
C LYS A 76 -14.41 -17.37 14.65
N VAL A 77 -14.71 -16.45 13.75
CA VAL A 77 -16.01 -16.34 13.09
C VAL A 77 -15.81 -16.29 11.57
N THR A 78 -16.50 -17.15 10.84
CA THR A 78 -16.48 -17.09 9.37
C THR A 78 -17.48 -16.02 8.91
N VAL A 79 -16.97 -15.04 8.17
CA VAL A 79 -17.77 -13.97 7.58
C VAL A 79 -18.41 -14.46 6.28
N PRO A 80 -19.74 -14.26 6.08
CA PRO A 80 -20.42 -14.73 4.88
C PRO A 80 -19.96 -13.97 3.62
N GLU A 81 -20.47 -14.40 2.48
CA GLU A 81 -20.36 -13.66 1.23
C GLU A 81 -21.01 -12.28 1.32
N ALA A 82 -20.42 -11.30 0.62
CA ALA A 82 -20.90 -9.91 0.63
C ALA A 82 -22.35 -9.81 0.15
N SER A 83 -23.10 -8.99 0.86
CA SER A 83 -24.46 -8.64 0.47
C SER A 83 -24.85 -7.30 1.10
N THR A 84 -25.91 -6.68 0.57
CA THR A 84 -26.46 -5.44 1.15
C THR A 84 -27.28 -5.66 2.43
N LYS A 85 -27.43 -6.92 2.89
CA LYS A 85 -28.09 -7.25 4.15
C LYS A 85 -27.25 -6.78 5.33
N SER A 86 -27.91 -6.23 6.33
CA SER A 86 -27.29 -5.92 7.61
C SER A 86 -27.40 -7.10 8.57
N TYR A 87 -26.41 -7.22 9.43
CA TYR A 87 -26.32 -8.23 10.46
C TYR A 87 -26.09 -7.57 11.83
N ALA A 88 -26.14 -8.38 12.87
CA ALA A 88 -25.73 -7.98 14.22
C ALA A 88 -24.71 -8.97 14.77
N ILE A 89 -23.72 -8.45 15.48
CA ILE A 89 -22.80 -9.21 16.31
C ILE A 89 -23.12 -8.91 17.77
N ARG A 90 -23.18 -9.95 18.59
CA ARG A 90 -23.44 -9.88 20.02
C ARG A 90 -22.41 -10.68 20.78
N VAL A 91 -21.88 -10.12 21.84
CA VAL A 91 -21.02 -10.82 22.80
C VAL A 91 -21.58 -10.61 24.20
N TYR A 92 -21.57 -11.68 24.99
CA TYR A 92 -22.15 -11.71 26.32
C TYR A 92 -21.16 -12.31 27.31
N GLU A 93 -21.11 -11.74 28.50
CA GLU A 93 -20.57 -12.34 29.70
C GLU A 93 -21.73 -12.99 30.45
N LEU A 94 -21.56 -14.26 30.85
CA LEU A 94 -22.62 -15.08 31.42
C LEU A 94 -22.23 -15.62 32.80
N GLU A 95 -23.22 -15.76 33.68
CA GLU A 95 -23.11 -16.51 34.94
C GLU A 95 -24.09 -17.68 34.96
N LYS A 96 -23.71 -18.78 35.61
CA LYS A 96 -24.61 -19.89 35.90
C LYS A 96 -25.38 -19.63 37.22
N LYS A 97 -26.71 -19.39 37.14
CA LYS A 97 -27.60 -19.23 38.30
C LYS A 97 -28.75 -20.23 38.22
N GLY A 98 -28.80 -21.15 39.19
CA GLY A 98 -29.82 -22.19 39.20
C GLY A 98 -29.84 -23.08 37.95
N GLY A 99 -28.67 -23.36 37.35
CA GLY A 99 -28.53 -24.15 36.12
C GLY A 99 -28.85 -23.42 34.83
N ARG A 100 -29.14 -22.13 34.87
CA ARG A 100 -29.46 -21.29 33.71
C ARG A 100 -28.36 -20.26 33.48
N ASP A 101 -28.13 -19.91 32.19
CA ASP A 101 -27.26 -18.81 31.83
C ASP A 101 -27.95 -17.48 32.06
N VAL A 102 -27.34 -16.61 32.84
CA VAL A 102 -27.81 -15.24 33.11
C VAL A 102 -26.78 -14.27 32.54
N VAL A 103 -27.23 -13.30 31.75
CA VAL A 103 -26.38 -12.27 31.19
C VAL A 103 -25.94 -11.30 32.28
N VAL A 104 -24.63 -11.13 32.43
CA VAL A 104 -23.99 -10.20 33.36
C VAL A 104 -23.66 -8.88 32.66
N ASP A 105 -23.03 -8.99 31.46
CA ASP A 105 -22.75 -7.83 30.61
C ASP A 105 -22.88 -8.23 29.13
N SER A 106 -23.05 -7.25 28.26
CA SER A 106 -23.15 -7.49 26.81
C SER A 106 -22.68 -6.31 25.98
N ARG A 107 -22.22 -6.62 24.75
CA ARG A 107 -22.00 -5.63 23.70
C ARG A 107 -22.68 -6.09 22.44
N VAL A 108 -23.28 -5.12 21.73
CA VAL A 108 -24.00 -5.35 20.47
C VAL A 108 -23.51 -4.35 19.44
N MET A 109 -23.07 -4.85 18.30
CA MET A 109 -22.81 -4.06 17.09
C MET A 109 -23.92 -4.35 16.08
N ASN A 110 -24.70 -3.32 15.70
CA ASN A 110 -25.84 -3.41 14.80
C ASN A 110 -26.16 -2.02 14.19
N PRO A 111 -26.17 -1.86 12.86
CA PRO A 111 -25.88 -2.89 11.85
C PRO A 111 -24.37 -3.14 11.66
N VAL A 112 -24.03 -4.34 11.17
CA VAL A 112 -22.72 -4.68 10.59
C VAL A 112 -22.94 -5.31 9.22
N TYR A 113 -21.94 -5.26 8.35
CA TYR A 113 -22.04 -5.70 6.96
C TYR A 113 -20.92 -6.67 6.60
N ALA A 114 -21.18 -7.60 5.68
CA ALA A 114 -20.14 -8.36 5.00
C ALA A 114 -19.85 -7.70 3.64
N GLY A 115 -18.59 -7.39 3.35
CA GLY A 115 -18.21 -6.66 2.15
C GLY A 115 -16.70 -6.73 1.87
N GLU A 116 -16.19 -5.76 1.16
CA GLU A 116 -14.77 -5.61 0.85
C GLU A 116 -14.14 -4.54 1.74
N VAL A 117 -13.06 -4.87 2.44
CA VAL A 117 -12.38 -3.93 3.35
C VAL A 117 -11.02 -3.56 2.80
N TRP A 118 -10.76 -2.27 2.63
CA TRP A 118 -9.50 -1.74 2.12
C TRP A 118 -8.80 -0.85 3.15
N PHE A 119 -7.52 -1.15 3.39
CA PHE A 119 -6.66 -0.38 4.29
C PHE A 119 -5.97 0.73 3.49
N CYS A 120 -6.34 1.99 3.75
CA CYS A 120 -5.92 3.18 2.99
C CYS A 120 -4.87 3.93 3.80
N SER A 121 -3.58 3.69 3.50
CA SER A 121 -2.48 4.15 4.34
C SER A 121 -1.41 4.93 3.57
N GLY A 122 -0.55 5.63 4.31
CA GLY A 122 0.51 6.47 3.77
C GLY A 122 0.66 7.81 4.48
N GLN A 123 1.05 8.85 3.73
CA GLN A 123 1.25 10.18 4.29
C GLN A 123 0.17 11.19 3.84
N SER A 124 0.49 12.49 3.83
CA SER A 124 -0.48 13.57 3.59
C SER A 124 -1.31 13.43 2.31
N ASN A 125 -0.76 12.90 1.24
CA ASN A 125 -1.51 12.70 -0.01
C ASN A 125 -2.55 11.56 0.08
N MET A 126 -2.41 10.61 1.02
CA MET A 126 -3.46 9.69 1.41
C MET A 126 -4.41 10.33 2.44
N GLN A 127 -3.88 11.11 3.39
CA GLN A 127 -4.67 11.72 4.45
C GLN A 127 -5.54 12.89 3.98
N MET A 128 -5.16 13.57 2.88
CA MET A 128 -5.82 14.79 2.38
C MET A 128 -7.33 14.62 2.30
N PRO A 129 -8.12 15.46 3.01
CA PRO A 129 -9.57 15.34 3.04
C PRO A 129 -10.21 15.77 1.71
N VAL A 130 -11.47 15.40 1.50
CA VAL A 130 -12.28 15.92 0.40
C VAL A 130 -12.40 17.44 0.52
N GLN A 131 -12.65 17.93 1.72
CA GLN A 131 -12.63 19.35 2.08
C GLN A 131 -12.08 19.54 3.49
N GLY A 132 -11.00 20.30 3.63
CA GLY A 132 -10.42 20.59 4.92
C GLY A 132 -9.60 21.89 4.91
N SER A 133 -9.11 22.32 6.09
CA SER A 133 -8.37 23.56 6.26
C SER A 133 -7.00 23.59 5.54
N TRP A 134 -6.39 22.43 5.31
CA TRP A 134 -5.06 22.29 4.73
C TRP A 134 -5.04 21.63 3.34
N GLY A 135 -6.20 21.15 2.85
CA GLY A 135 -6.30 20.54 1.54
C GLY A 135 -7.75 20.33 1.13
N LEU A 136 -7.99 20.43 -0.16
CA LEU A 136 -9.29 20.17 -0.76
C LEU A 136 -9.10 19.63 -2.19
N MET A 137 -9.93 18.67 -2.58
CA MET A 137 -9.87 18.09 -3.91
C MET A 137 -10.57 18.96 -4.96
N ASN A 138 -10.29 18.72 -6.24
CA ASN A 138 -11.01 19.36 -7.32
C ASN A 138 -12.51 19.04 -7.25
N ASN A 139 -13.35 20.02 -7.57
CA ASN A 139 -14.81 19.88 -7.60
C ASN A 139 -15.41 19.35 -6.28
N TYR A 140 -14.77 19.62 -5.15
CA TYR A 140 -15.16 19.08 -3.84
C TYR A 140 -16.63 19.35 -3.48
N GLN A 141 -17.18 20.52 -3.86
CA GLN A 141 -18.57 20.88 -3.58
C GLN A 141 -19.55 19.91 -4.25
N GLU A 142 -19.30 19.59 -5.52
CA GLU A 142 -20.13 18.64 -6.27
C GLU A 142 -19.90 17.20 -5.80
N GLU A 143 -18.66 16.85 -5.45
CA GLU A 143 -18.32 15.55 -4.87
C GLU A 143 -19.05 15.33 -3.54
N ILE A 144 -19.05 16.32 -2.63
CA ILE A 144 -19.76 16.26 -1.36
C ILE A 144 -21.28 16.14 -1.59
N LYS A 145 -21.84 17.00 -2.43
CA LYS A 145 -23.28 16.98 -2.72
C LYS A 145 -23.77 15.63 -3.23
N ASN A 146 -22.95 14.96 -4.04
CA ASN A 146 -23.28 13.67 -4.65
C ASN A 146 -22.82 12.46 -3.84
N ALA A 147 -22.20 12.64 -2.67
CA ALA A 147 -21.65 11.56 -1.85
C ALA A 147 -22.72 10.77 -1.07
N ASN A 148 -23.75 10.30 -1.75
CA ASN A 148 -24.79 9.48 -1.17
C ASN A 148 -24.58 7.99 -1.48
N TYR A 149 -23.62 7.36 -0.77
CA TYR A 149 -23.25 5.97 -0.94
C TYR A 149 -23.35 5.21 0.38
N PRO A 150 -24.56 4.89 0.87
CA PRO A 150 -24.76 4.34 2.22
C PRO A 150 -24.08 2.98 2.43
N MET A 151 -23.72 2.25 1.37
CA MET A 151 -22.98 0.99 1.46
C MET A 151 -21.44 1.18 1.41
N ILE A 152 -20.94 2.39 1.23
CA ILE A 152 -19.54 2.71 1.51
C ILE A 152 -19.47 3.16 2.96
N LYS A 153 -18.63 2.47 3.77
CA LYS A 153 -18.43 2.78 5.19
C LYS A 153 -17.02 3.31 5.41
N LEU A 154 -16.93 4.37 6.17
CA LEU A 154 -15.74 5.16 6.39
C LEU A 154 -15.31 5.02 7.86
N LEU A 155 -14.05 4.61 8.09
CA LEU A 155 -13.38 4.60 9.39
C LEU A 155 -12.11 5.45 9.31
N SER A 156 -11.90 6.36 10.23
CA SER A 156 -10.68 7.20 10.28
C SER A 156 -9.90 6.93 11.56
N VAL A 157 -8.72 6.31 11.43
CA VAL A 157 -7.75 6.16 12.51
C VAL A 157 -7.10 7.52 12.79
N ALA A 158 -6.98 7.88 14.06
CA ALA A 158 -6.33 9.13 14.44
C ALA A 158 -4.82 9.06 14.18
N ALA A 159 -4.27 10.13 13.63
CA ALA A 159 -2.84 10.25 13.45
C ALA A 159 -2.14 10.34 14.81
N SER A 160 -1.49 9.25 15.22
CA SER A 160 -0.86 9.10 16.54
C SER A 160 0.36 8.20 16.45
N GLY A 161 1.47 8.64 17.03
CA GLY A 161 2.71 7.86 17.20
C GLY A 161 3.21 7.94 18.63
N LYS A 162 2.29 7.83 19.60
CA LYS A 162 2.58 8.07 21.02
C LYS A 162 3.21 6.90 21.77
N SER A 163 3.23 5.70 21.18
CA SER A 163 3.77 4.52 21.85
C SER A 163 5.02 3.99 21.16
N ASN A 164 6.09 3.79 21.92
CA ASN A 164 7.30 3.11 21.50
C ASN A 164 7.16 1.57 21.49
N HIS A 165 6.02 1.04 21.92
CA HIS A 165 5.67 -0.37 21.89
C HIS A 165 4.36 -0.60 21.14
N PRO A 166 4.13 -1.80 20.55
CA PRO A 166 2.87 -2.15 19.91
C PRO A 166 1.68 -1.95 20.85
N ALA A 167 0.67 -1.21 20.42
CA ALA A 167 -0.55 -0.95 21.18
C ALA A 167 -1.62 -2.01 20.87
N ASP A 168 -2.48 -2.30 21.85
CA ASP A 168 -3.61 -3.24 21.68
C ASP A 168 -4.80 -2.62 20.94
N ASP A 169 -4.94 -1.29 21.00
CA ASP A 169 -6.03 -0.52 20.37
C ASP A 169 -5.47 0.78 19.77
N THR A 170 -6.28 1.47 18.97
CA THR A 170 -5.92 2.71 18.29
C THR A 170 -6.94 3.80 18.56
N ASP A 171 -6.47 5.05 18.60
CA ASP A 171 -7.35 6.20 18.64
C ASP A 171 -8.06 6.39 17.29
N LEU A 172 -9.30 6.84 17.31
CA LEU A 172 -10.10 7.13 16.12
C LEU A 172 -10.47 8.60 16.04
N TRP A 173 -10.36 9.20 14.88
CA TRP A 173 -11.00 10.48 14.59
C TRP A 173 -12.48 10.33 14.29
N SER A 174 -12.85 9.28 13.57
CA SER A 174 -14.24 8.92 13.30
C SER A 174 -14.39 7.41 13.30
N ASN A 175 -15.39 6.90 13.99
CA ASN A 175 -15.77 5.50 13.91
C ASN A 175 -16.52 5.25 12.59
N TRP A 176 -16.87 3.99 12.33
CA TRP A 176 -17.60 3.60 11.12
C TRP A 176 -18.86 4.43 10.90
N VAL A 177 -18.93 5.11 9.78
CA VAL A 177 -20.08 5.90 9.34
C VAL A 177 -20.38 5.63 7.86
N SER A 178 -21.64 5.71 7.49
CA SER A 178 -22.03 5.66 6.06
C SER A 178 -21.51 6.87 5.31
N CYS A 179 -21.01 6.66 4.08
CA CYS A 179 -20.62 7.75 3.19
C CYS A 179 -21.83 8.60 2.80
N SER A 180 -21.79 9.85 3.17
CA SER A 180 -22.84 10.86 2.95
C SER A 180 -22.24 12.24 2.76
N PRO A 181 -23.02 13.24 2.31
CA PRO A 181 -22.58 14.62 2.26
C PRO A 181 -22.09 15.19 3.60
N SER A 182 -22.52 14.63 4.72
CA SER A 182 -22.09 15.07 6.07
C SER A 182 -20.85 14.37 6.59
N SER A 183 -20.52 13.16 6.10
CA SER A 183 -19.41 12.36 6.61
C SER A 183 -18.17 12.37 5.69
N VAL A 184 -18.36 12.59 4.38
CA VAL A 184 -17.25 12.55 3.41
C VAL A 184 -16.31 13.76 3.44
N PRO A 185 -16.71 14.98 3.86
CA PRO A 185 -15.82 16.14 3.81
C PRO A 185 -14.47 15.94 4.48
N ASP A 186 -14.46 15.39 5.69
CA ASP A 186 -13.24 15.20 6.49
C ASP A 186 -12.51 13.88 6.19
N PHE A 187 -13.07 13.04 5.32
CA PHE A 187 -12.48 11.75 4.95
C PHE A 187 -11.47 11.87 3.82
N SER A 188 -10.52 10.93 3.73
CA SER A 188 -9.54 10.85 2.64
C SER A 188 -10.19 10.96 1.26
N ALA A 189 -9.86 12.01 0.52
CA ALA A 189 -10.34 12.22 -0.84
C ALA A 189 -9.95 11.08 -1.77
N LEU A 190 -8.71 10.57 -1.61
CA LEU A 190 -8.21 9.47 -2.43
C LEU A 190 -8.94 8.15 -2.12
N ALA A 191 -9.05 7.80 -0.84
CA ALA A 191 -9.75 6.59 -0.42
C ALA A 191 -11.23 6.62 -0.82
N TYR A 192 -11.90 7.78 -0.67
CA TYR A 192 -13.27 7.98 -1.13
C TYR A 192 -13.41 7.74 -2.64
N CYS A 193 -12.57 8.39 -3.46
CA CYS A 193 -12.62 8.21 -4.92
C CYS A 193 -12.38 6.75 -5.31
N PHE A 194 -11.39 6.09 -4.71
CA PHE A 194 -11.11 4.67 -4.92
C PHE A 194 -12.32 3.78 -4.56
N GLY A 195 -12.84 3.94 -3.34
CA GLY A 195 -13.97 3.13 -2.86
C GLY A 195 -15.25 3.36 -3.64
N ARG A 196 -15.50 4.60 -4.09
CA ARG A 196 -16.63 4.95 -4.95
C ARG A 196 -16.58 4.23 -6.30
N GLU A 197 -15.41 4.21 -6.95
CA GLU A 197 -15.26 3.51 -8.24
C GLU A 197 -15.42 1.99 -8.05
N LEU A 198 -14.90 1.41 -6.97
CA LEU A 198 -15.14 -0.01 -6.64
C LEU A 198 -16.62 -0.30 -6.37
N TYR A 199 -17.29 0.57 -5.61
CA TYR A 199 -18.71 0.37 -5.28
C TYR A 199 -19.60 0.40 -6.53
N LYS A 200 -19.31 1.27 -7.49
CA LYS A 200 -20.06 1.34 -8.76
C LYS A 200 -20.00 0.04 -9.55
N GLU A 201 -18.86 -0.65 -9.53
CA GLU A 201 -18.64 -1.88 -10.30
C GLU A 201 -19.08 -3.14 -9.53
N LEU A 202 -18.83 -3.18 -8.22
CA LEU A 202 -19.08 -4.37 -7.40
C LEU A 202 -20.49 -4.40 -6.80
N ASN A 203 -21.08 -3.24 -6.53
CA ASN A 203 -22.40 -3.07 -5.90
C ASN A 203 -22.57 -3.88 -4.59
N ILE A 204 -21.53 -3.95 -3.76
CA ILE A 204 -21.50 -4.59 -2.44
C ILE A 204 -20.95 -3.61 -1.40
N PRO A 205 -21.13 -3.86 -0.08
CA PRO A 205 -20.57 -3.00 0.95
C PRO A 205 -19.05 -2.86 0.81
N ILE A 206 -18.55 -1.63 0.89
CA ILE A 206 -17.11 -1.29 0.84
C ILE A 206 -16.74 -0.61 2.16
N GLY A 207 -15.85 -1.21 2.93
CA GLY A 207 -15.25 -0.61 4.12
C GLY A 207 -13.91 0.04 3.78
N LEU A 208 -13.76 1.32 4.05
CA LEU A 208 -12.52 2.08 3.85
C LEU A 208 -11.95 2.47 5.21
N ILE A 209 -10.77 1.95 5.54
CA ILE A 209 -10.04 2.28 6.76
C ILE A 209 -8.95 3.28 6.40
N GLN A 210 -9.17 4.56 6.67
CA GLN A 210 -8.15 5.59 6.54
C GLN A 210 -7.18 5.49 7.73
N CYS A 211 -5.92 5.19 7.44
CA CYS A 211 -4.83 5.08 8.41
C CYS A 211 -3.58 5.77 7.83
N ALA A 212 -3.54 7.10 7.90
CA ALA A 212 -2.50 7.91 7.26
C ALA A 212 -2.03 9.05 8.15
N TYR A 213 -0.73 9.42 8.03
CA TYR A 213 -0.13 10.50 8.80
C TYR A 213 0.71 11.41 7.88
N GLY A 214 0.35 12.70 7.78
CA GLY A 214 1.03 13.69 6.95
C GLY A 214 2.50 13.86 7.36
N GLY A 215 3.40 13.95 6.35
CA GLY A 215 4.84 14.13 6.56
C GLY A 215 5.60 12.86 6.99
N SER A 216 4.94 11.72 7.10
CA SER A 216 5.59 10.49 7.60
C SER A 216 6.54 9.86 6.59
N ASN A 217 7.68 9.39 7.10
CA ASN A 217 8.58 8.52 6.35
C ASN A 217 8.08 7.07 6.44
N ALA A 218 8.42 6.25 5.44
CA ALA A 218 8.01 4.85 5.40
C ALA A 218 8.59 4.02 6.57
N GLU A 219 9.73 4.41 7.13
CA GLU A 219 10.38 3.80 8.29
C GLU A 219 9.50 3.79 9.56
N ALA A 220 8.61 4.77 9.71
CA ALA A 220 7.70 4.82 10.84
C ALA A 220 6.59 3.76 10.79
N TRP A 221 6.36 3.16 9.62
CA TRP A 221 5.26 2.22 9.33
C TRP A 221 5.66 0.75 9.33
N VAL A 222 6.89 0.41 9.73
CA VAL A 222 7.37 -0.96 9.87
C VAL A 222 7.59 -1.32 11.34
N SER A 223 7.41 -2.60 11.69
CA SER A 223 7.73 -3.09 13.04
C SER A 223 9.24 -2.96 13.32
N LEU A 224 9.61 -2.88 14.60
CA LEU A 224 11.02 -2.84 15.00
C LEU A 224 11.77 -4.11 14.54
N GLU A 225 11.11 -5.28 14.59
CA GLU A 225 11.66 -6.54 14.07
C GLU A 225 12.03 -6.40 12.59
N THR A 226 11.08 -5.91 11.78
CA THR A 226 11.29 -5.71 10.34
C THR A 226 12.34 -4.63 10.07
N ALA A 227 12.29 -3.49 10.76
CA ALA A 227 13.25 -2.41 10.57
C ALA A 227 14.70 -2.88 10.80
N ARG A 228 14.93 -3.77 11.77
CA ARG A 228 16.25 -4.37 12.07
C ARG A 228 16.78 -5.25 10.93
N THR A 229 15.95 -5.75 10.05
CA THR A 229 16.40 -6.54 8.87
C THR A 229 16.92 -5.66 7.73
N ILE A 230 16.73 -4.34 7.79
CA ILE A 230 17.14 -3.38 6.76
C ILE A 230 18.50 -2.78 7.15
N PRO A 231 19.62 -3.19 6.51
CA PRO A 231 20.97 -2.78 6.91
C PRO A 231 21.16 -1.26 6.93
N ALA A 232 20.53 -0.55 6.00
CA ALA A 232 20.62 0.91 5.90
C ALA A 232 20.02 1.64 7.12
N LEU A 233 19.09 1.01 7.85
CA LEU A 233 18.46 1.60 9.04
C LEU A 233 19.27 1.38 10.32
N LYS A 234 20.29 0.50 10.31
CA LYS A 234 21.01 0.10 11.53
C LYS A 234 21.44 1.30 12.39
N GLY A 235 22.14 2.26 11.81
CA GLY A 235 22.64 3.43 12.53
C GLY A 235 21.52 4.28 13.13
N THR A 236 20.42 4.46 12.41
CA THR A 236 19.23 5.20 12.88
C THR A 236 18.58 4.46 14.04
N LEU A 237 18.38 3.14 13.92
CA LEU A 237 17.77 2.32 14.96
C LEU A 237 18.63 2.25 16.24
N ASP A 238 19.96 2.08 16.09
CA ASP A 238 20.90 2.06 17.23
C ASP A 238 20.86 3.41 17.98
N ASN A 239 20.71 4.51 17.26
CA ASN A 239 20.58 5.83 17.87
C ASN A 239 19.23 6.02 18.57
N CYS A 240 18.11 5.61 17.95
CA CYS A 240 16.78 5.67 18.57
C CYS A 240 16.72 4.76 19.83
N ALA A 241 17.33 3.58 19.78
CA ALA A 241 17.36 2.63 20.88
C ALA A 241 18.06 3.18 22.14
N LYS A 242 19.03 4.10 22.01
CA LYS A 242 19.66 4.76 23.18
C LYS A 242 18.65 5.54 24.03
N TYR A 243 17.52 5.89 23.47
CA TYR A 243 16.45 6.67 24.10
C TYR A 243 15.14 5.89 24.12
N ASP A 244 15.23 4.55 24.03
CA ASP A 244 14.08 3.62 24.02
C ASP A 244 12.98 4.03 23.01
N PHE A 245 13.37 4.58 21.86
CA PHE A 245 12.45 5.14 20.86
C PHE A 245 11.49 6.20 21.43
N ASP A 246 11.74 6.71 22.64
CA ASP A 246 10.91 7.78 23.20
C ASP A 246 10.98 9.04 22.32
N ARG A 247 9.83 9.46 21.84
CA ARG A 247 9.72 10.58 20.89
C ARG A 247 10.39 11.86 21.39
N ASP A 248 10.17 12.22 22.64
CA ASP A 248 10.65 13.49 23.18
C ASP A 248 12.17 13.47 23.39
N SER A 249 12.71 12.35 23.84
CA SER A 249 14.15 12.13 23.95
C SER A 249 14.83 12.03 22.58
N VAL A 250 14.24 11.31 21.62
CA VAL A 250 14.74 11.22 20.24
C VAL A 250 14.72 12.60 19.58
N SER A 251 13.66 13.38 19.75
CA SER A 251 13.55 14.76 19.25
C SER A 251 14.65 15.64 19.80
N LYS A 252 14.91 15.56 21.10
CA LYS A 252 15.92 16.39 21.78
C LYS A 252 17.35 16.09 21.32
N TYR A 253 17.69 14.82 21.12
CA TYR A 253 19.08 14.38 20.91
C TYR A 253 19.41 13.99 19.48
N LEU A 254 18.43 13.57 18.67
CA LEU A 254 18.62 13.09 17.30
C LEU A 254 17.97 13.98 16.23
N ASN A 255 17.41 15.13 16.61
CA ASN A 255 16.72 16.07 15.72
C ASN A 255 15.55 15.45 14.91
N MET A 256 14.96 14.38 15.40
CA MET A 256 13.72 13.78 14.88
C MET A 256 12.54 14.39 15.64
N LYS A 257 11.99 15.50 15.11
CA LYS A 257 11.10 16.41 15.86
C LYS A 257 9.68 15.88 16.09
N ASN A 258 9.24 14.87 15.32
CA ASN A 258 7.87 14.40 15.36
C ASN A 258 7.81 12.88 15.33
N GLU A 259 6.75 12.30 15.87
CA GLU A 259 6.50 10.86 15.89
C GLU A 259 6.54 10.20 14.50
N PHE A 260 6.14 10.92 13.46
CA PHE A 260 6.19 10.43 12.08
C PHE A 260 7.60 10.34 11.48
N GLN A 261 8.62 10.81 12.18
CA GLN A 261 10.04 10.71 11.81
C GLN A 261 10.76 9.60 12.57
N VAL A 262 10.23 9.17 13.70
CA VAL A 262 10.83 8.10 14.50
C VAL A 262 10.42 6.75 13.91
N PRO A 263 11.37 5.87 13.56
CA PRO A 263 11.03 4.55 13.05
C PRO A 263 10.08 3.80 13.98
N THR A 264 9.15 3.05 13.40
CA THR A 264 8.21 2.12 14.07
C THR A 264 7.04 2.73 14.84
N LEU A 265 7.06 3.99 15.21
CA LEU A 265 6.01 4.55 16.10
C LEU A 265 4.61 4.51 15.49
N LEU A 266 4.48 4.78 14.19
CA LEU A 266 3.18 4.72 13.51
C LEU A 266 2.71 3.26 13.30
N TYR A 267 3.65 2.35 13.07
CA TYR A 267 3.31 0.93 13.07
C TYR A 267 2.72 0.51 14.44
N ASN A 268 3.38 0.88 15.53
CA ASN A 268 2.96 0.49 16.87
C ASN A 268 1.54 0.93 17.23
N THR A 269 1.16 2.15 16.84
CA THR A 269 -0.09 2.78 17.30
C THR A 269 -1.21 2.77 16.26
N MET A 270 -0.87 2.69 14.97
CA MET A 270 -1.86 2.83 13.90
C MET A 270 -2.03 1.55 13.06
N VAL A 271 -0.97 0.75 12.88
CA VAL A 271 -1.02 -0.48 12.07
C VAL A 271 -1.24 -1.71 12.94
N HIS A 272 -0.40 -1.90 13.97
CA HIS A 272 -0.42 -3.08 14.83
C HIS A 272 -1.81 -3.38 15.44
N PRO A 273 -2.55 -2.39 15.97
CA PRO A 273 -3.89 -2.65 16.51
C PRO A 273 -4.86 -3.20 15.47
N MET A 274 -4.69 -2.82 14.20
CA MET A 274 -5.59 -3.17 13.10
C MET A 274 -5.31 -4.55 12.47
N ILE A 275 -4.18 -5.20 12.78
CA ILE A 275 -3.76 -6.47 12.16
C ILE A 275 -4.81 -7.57 12.33
N SER A 276 -5.54 -7.60 13.45
CA SER A 276 -6.61 -8.58 13.67
C SER A 276 -7.88 -8.34 12.84
N TYR A 277 -7.98 -7.19 12.14
CA TYR A 277 -9.11 -6.87 11.29
C TYR A 277 -8.82 -7.33 9.85
N PRO A 278 -9.52 -8.34 9.32
CA PRO A 278 -9.26 -8.84 7.97
C PRO A 278 -9.55 -7.77 6.91
N ILE A 279 -8.66 -7.68 5.93
CA ILE A 279 -8.76 -6.75 4.82
C ILE A 279 -8.72 -7.48 3.48
N ARG A 280 -9.29 -6.90 2.43
CA ARG A 280 -9.09 -7.36 1.05
C ARG A 280 -7.71 -7.02 0.56
N GLY A 281 -7.25 -5.81 0.86
CA GLY A 281 -5.98 -5.29 0.40
C GLY A 281 -5.65 -3.92 0.98
N ALA A 282 -4.51 -3.39 0.60
CA ALA A 282 -4.07 -2.06 0.98
C ALA A 282 -3.84 -1.16 -0.24
N ILE A 283 -4.15 0.13 -0.10
CA ILE A 283 -3.69 1.19 -0.98
C ILE A 283 -2.75 2.11 -0.22
N TRP A 284 -1.64 2.49 -0.85
CA TRP A 284 -0.55 3.21 -0.21
C TRP A 284 -0.11 4.43 -1.02
N TYR A 285 -0.15 5.63 -0.41
CA TYR A 285 0.38 6.84 -1.02
C TYR A 285 1.37 7.52 -0.07
N GLN A 286 2.65 7.34 -0.34
CA GLN A 286 3.77 7.87 0.44
C GLN A 286 5.01 7.94 -0.46
N GLY A 287 5.97 8.75 -0.07
CA GLY A 287 7.26 8.85 -0.74
C GLY A 287 7.87 10.24 -0.65
N GLU A 288 7.07 11.27 -0.53
CA GLU A 288 7.49 12.67 -0.50
C GLU A 288 8.50 12.91 0.63
N ALA A 289 8.25 12.36 1.81
CA ALA A 289 9.16 12.48 2.96
C ALA A 289 10.48 11.69 2.77
N ASN A 290 10.49 10.65 1.93
CA ASN A 290 11.67 9.85 1.62
C ASN A 290 12.45 10.33 0.39
N ALA A 291 11.93 11.28 -0.41
CA ALA A 291 12.57 11.71 -1.66
C ALA A 291 13.95 12.36 -1.45
N TRP A 292 14.22 12.90 -0.27
CA TRP A 292 15.43 13.66 0.02
C TRP A 292 16.61 12.85 0.59
N GLY A 293 16.52 11.53 0.70
CA GLY A 293 17.63 10.78 1.31
C GLY A 293 17.58 9.26 1.28
N SER A 294 16.66 8.67 0.56
CA SER A 294 16.44 7.23 0.62
C SER A 294 17.03 6.49 -0.58
N SER A 295 18.29 6.08 -0.49
CA SER A 295 18.89 5.13 -1.45
C SER A 295 18.41 3.68 -1.28
N TYR A 296 17.60 3.40 -0.25
CA TYR A 296 17.10 2.06 0.13
C TYR A 296 15.58 1.95 0.10
N TYR A 297 14.89 2.89 -0.54
CA TYR A 297 13.42 2.94 -0.53
C TYR A 297 12.77 1.66 -1.09
N THR A 298 13.32 1.08 -2.15
CA THR A 298 12.84 -0.21 -2.69
C THR A 298 12.90 -1.29 -1.62
N ALA A 299 14.05 -1.50 -0.97
CA ALA A 299 14.22 -2.52 0.08
C ALA A 299 13.33 -2.27 1.30
N LEU A 300 13.11 -1.00 1.65
CA LEU A 300 12.22 -0.60 2.74
C LEU A 300 10.76 -0.96 2.40
N MET A 301 10.30 -0.65 1.20
CA MET A 301 8.93 -0.96 0.77
C MET A 301 8.70 -2.47 0.63
N ASP A 302 9.67 -3.21 0.10
CA ASP A 302 9.60 -4.67 0.01
C ASP A 302 9.47 -5.30 1.42
N SER A 303 10.24 -4.77 2.38
CA SER A 303 10.18 -5.19 3.78
C SER A 303 8.85 -4.82 4.45
N LEU A 304 8.34 -3.60 4.19
CA LEU A 304 7.05 -3.13 4.71
C LEU A 304 5.91 -4.04 4.23
N ILE A 305 5.81 -4.25 2.93
CA ILE A 305 4.74 -5.05 2.32
C ILE A 305 4.80 -6.51 2.82
N SER A 306 6.01 -7.09 2.86
CA SER A 306 6.22 -8.46 3.33
C SER A 306 5.86 -8.61 4.80
N SER A 307 6.26 -7.65 5.65
CA SER A 307 5.95 -7.70 7.09
C SER A 307 4.46 -7.53 7.37
N TRP A 308 3.79 -6.60 6.71
CA TRP A 308 2.34 -6.44 6.88
C TRP A 308 1.59 -7.71 6.48
N ARG A 309 1.97 -8.34 5.34
CA ARG A 309 1.38 -9.63 4.93
C ARG A 309 1.66 -10.75 5.93
N LYS A 310 2.87 -10.81 6.51
CA LYS A 310 3.23 -11.74 7.59
C LYS A 310 2.36 -11.51 8.82
N ASP A 311 2.20 -10.25 9.24
CA ASP A 311 1.46 -9.87 10.44
C ASP A 311 -0.04 -10.15 10.31
N TRP A 312 -0.65 -9.85 9.15
CA TRP A 312 -2.03 -10.25 8.85
C TRP A 312 -2.22 -11.75 8.62
N GLY A 313 -1.13 -12.50 8.40
CA GLY A 313 -1.14 -13.96 8.22
C GLY A 313 -1.55 -14.45 6.83
N TYR A 314 -1.69 -13.57 5.85
CA TYR A 314 -2.00 -13.92 4.45
C TYR A 314 -1.53 -12.87 3.46
N LYS A 315 -1.37 -13.32 2.19
CA LYS A 315 -0.99 -12.47 1.07
C LYS A 315 -2.22 -11.71 0.55
N PHE A 316 -2.20 -10.39 0.64
CA PHE A 316 -3.22 -9.50 0.10
C PHE A 316 -2.64 -8.56 -0.96
N PRO A 317 -3.47 -8.03 -1.89
CA PRO A 317 -3.06 -7.01 -2.86
C PRO A 317 -2.58 -5.73 -2.17
N PHE A 318 -1.47 -5.17 -2.67
CA PHE A 318 -0.90 -3.93 -2.17
C PHE A 318 -0.67 -2.97 -3.35
N TYR A 319 -1.49 -1.93 -3.47
CA TYR A 319 -1.42 -0.99 -4.59
C TYR A 319 -0.84 0.34 -4.13
N THR A 320 0.22 0.78 -4.82
CA THR A 320 0.95 2.00 -4.48
C THR A 320 0.60 3.14 -5.44
N VAL A 321 0.81 4.37 -4.99
CA VAL A 321 0.77 5.56 -5.85
C VAL A 321 2.19 6.06 -6.08
N GLN A 322 2.58 6.17 -7.37
CA GLN A 322 3.81 6.84 -7.75
C GLN A 322 3.66 8.35 -7.58
N LEU A 323 4.69 9.00 -7.04
CA LEU A 323 4.67 10.44 -6.73
C LEU A 323 4.23 11.32 -7.88
N ALA A 324 3.36 12.28 -7.56
CA ALA A 324 2.95 13.35 -8.45
C ALA A 324 4.13 14.26 -8.83
N ALA A 325 4.00 14.99 -9.94
CA ALA A 325 4.92 16.06 -10.30
C ALA A 325 4.85 17.20 -9.28
N TYR A 326 6.01 17.73 -8.87
CA TYR A 326 6.13 18.81 -7.92
C TYR A 326 7.35 19.67 -8.21
N GLN A 327 7.34 20.95 -7.84
CA GLN A 327 8.37 21.95 -8.09
C GLN A 327 8.36 22.50 -9.54
N THR A 328 9.49 23.02 -10.00
CA THR A 328 9.58 23.70 -11.29
C THR A 328 9.47 22.72 -12.45
N PRO A 329 8.57 22.95 -13.42
CA PRO A 329 8.46 22.14 -14.61
C PRO A 329 9.76 22.08 -15.40
N ALA A 330 10.17 20.86 -15.80
CA ALA A 330 11.38 20.66 -16.58
C ALA A 330 11.27 19.41 -17.47
N VAL A 331 11.96 19.44 -18.61
CA VAL A 331 12.15 18.28 -19.48
C VAL A 331 13.00 17.23 -18.77
N PHE A 332 14.05 17.69 -18.06
CA PHE A 332 15.06 16.84 -17.44
C PHE A 332 15.76 17.53 -16.27
N GLN A 333 16.05 16.73 -15.23
CA GLN A 333 16.88 17.12 -14.10
C GLN A 333 17.74 15.91 -13.69
N GLU A 334 19.04 15.94 -14.01
CA GLU A 334 19.97 14.82 -13.77
C GLU A 334 19.94 14.30 -12.32
N ASN A 335 19.90 15.22 -11.35
CA ASN A 335 19.95 14.91 -9.93
C ASN A 335 18.57 14.95 -9.24
N SER A 336 17.49 14.79 -9.99
CA SER A 336 16.13 14.76 -9.42
C SER A 336 15.99 13.62 -8.41
N ASN A 337 15.78 13.96 -7.15
CA ASN A 337 15.48 12.99 -6.11
C ASN A 337 14.06 12.43 -6.27
N TRP A 338 13.15 13.24 -6.78
CA TRP A 338 11.77 12.85 -7.09
C TRP A 338 11.71 11.79 -8.18
N ALA A 339 12.49 11.96 -9.26
CA ALA A 339 12.59 10.98 -10.33
C ALA A 339 13.23 9.66 -9.85
N LYS A 340 14.26 9.73 -9.01
CA LYS A 340 14.87 8.55 -8.38
C LYS A 340 13.88 7.79 -7.53
N LEU A 341 13.10 8.48 -6.70
CA LEU A 341 12.09 7.83 -5.87
C LEU A 341 10.95 7.21 -6.69
N ARG A 342 10.47 7.89 -7.75
CA ARG A 342 9.50 7.30 -8.68
C ARG A 342 10.01 6.01 -9.31
N TRP A 343 11.30 5.97 -9.63
CA TRP A 343 11.96 4.78 -10.14
C TRP A 343 11.98 3.65 -9.10
N ASP A 344 12.27 3.96 -7.84
CA ASP A 344 12.24 3.00 -6.74
C ASP A 344 10.82 2.47 -6.47
N GLN A 345 9.81 3.34 -6.51
CA GLN A 345 8.40 2.94 -6.43
C GLN A 345 8.01 1.97 -7.56
N TRP A 346 8.49 2.23 -8.78
CA TRP A 346 8.24 1.34 -9.90
C TRP A 346 8.93 -0.02 -9.70
N LYS A 347 10.19 -0.06 -9.29
CA LYS A 347 10.91 -1.31 -8.97
C LYS A 347 10.15 -2.16 -7.95
N THR A 348 9.72 -1.58 -6.84
CA THR A 348 8.91 -2.29 -5.84
C THR A 348 7.67 -2.95 -6.46
N SER A 349 6.96 -2.23 -7.34
CA SER A 349 5.75 -2.78 -7.98
C SER A 349 6.01 -3.92 -8.97
N LEU A 350 7.26 -4.10 -9.39
CA LEU A 350 7.66 -5.17 -10.30
C LEU A 350 8.25 -6.39 -9.57
N GLN A 351 8.91 -6.16 -8.42
CA GLN A 351 9.61 -7.21 -7.68
C GLN A 351 8.68 -8.07 -6.84
N MET A 352 7.55 -7.51 -6.42
CA MET A 352 6.66 -8.18 -5.48
C MET A 352 5.36 -8.66 -6.14
N ASP A 353 5.01 -9.91 -5.90
CA ASP A 353 3.73 -10.46 -6.32
C ASP A 353 2.53 -9.75 -5.65
N SER A 354 1.40 -9.71 -6.37
CA SER A 354 0.17 -9.08 -5.91
C SER A 354 0.36 -7.63 -5.49
N THR A 355 1.22 -6.90 -6.23
CA THR A 355 1.38 -5.46 -6.15
C THR A 355 0.97 -4.80 -7.47
N GLY A 356 0.81 -3.50 -7.43
CA GLY A 356 0.56 -2.67 -8.60
C GLY A 356 0.80 -1.22 -8.27
N MET A 357 0.96 -0.38 -9.30
CA MET A 357 1.26 1.03 -9.10
C MET A 357 0.41 1.91 -10.02
N ALA A 358 -0.36 2.80 -9.41
CA ALA A 358 -1.02 3.91 -10.09
C ALA A 358 -0.09 5.12 -10.07
N THR A 359 0.13 5.77 -11.21
CA THR A 359 0.93 6.99 -11.22
C THR A 359 0.08 8.24 -11.01
N ALA A 360 0.65 9.24 -10.35
CA ALA A 360 0.10 10.59 -10.22
C ALA A 360 0.98 11.63 -10.95
N VAL A 361 1.92 11.20 -11.78
CA VAL A 361 2.94 12.05 -12.40
C VAL A 361 2.38 13.20 -13.24
N ASP A 362 1.23 13.01 -13.88
CA ASP A 362 0.58 13.97 -14.76
C ASP A 362 -0.52 14.83 -14.09
N VAL A 363 -0.77 14.62 -12.80
CA VAL A 363 -1.80 15.36 -12.03
C VAL A 363 -1.20 16.23 -10.93
N GLY A 364 0.13 16.43 -10.95
CA GLY A 364 0.85 17.24 -10.01
C GLY A 364 0.57 18.74 -10.09
N ASN A 365 1.13 19.49 -9.15
CA ASN A 365 1.08 20.94 -9.11
C ASN A 365 2.48 21.50 -8.80
N PRO A 366 2.98 22.54 -9.51
CA PRO A 366 4.33 23.05 -9.31
C PRO A 366 4.57 23.65 -7.92
N THR A 367 3.54 24.21 -7.30
CA THR A 367 3.61 24.97 -6.04
C THR A 367 2.92 24.29 -4.87
N ASP A 368 2.17 23.24 -5.12
CA ASP A 368 1.45 22.46 -4.09
C ASP A 368 1.83 20.98 -4.19
N ILE A 369 2.46 20.47 -3.14
CA ILE A 369 2.83 19.04 -3.03
C ILE A 369 1.61 18.11 -2.94
N HIS A 370 0.42 18.69 -2.70
CA HIS A 370 -0.84 17.97 -2.58
C HIS A 370 -1.73 18.17 -3.81
N PRO A 371 -1.55 17.39 -4.90
CA PRO A 371 -2.37 17.53 -6.09
C PRO A 371 -3.85 17.30 -5.80
N LYS A 372 -4.68 18.22 -6.27
CA LYS A 372 -6.13 18.26 -5.98
C LYS A 372 -6.93 17.24 -6.79
N ASN A 373 -6.37 16.70 -7.88
CA ASN A 373 -7.05 15.71 -8.73
C ASN A 373 -6.97 14.30 -8.13
N LYS A 374 -7.64 14.09 -6.99
CA LYS A 374 -7.72 12.78 -6.33
C LYS A 374 -8.64 11.82 -7.05
N GLN A 375 -9.56 12.34 -7.87
CA GLN A 375 -10.47 11.55 -8.70
C GLN A 375 -9.69 10.63 -9.63
N GLU A 376 -8.74 11.19 -10.38
CA GLU A 376 -7.98 10.41 -11.37
C GLU A 376 -7.08 9.37 -10.70
N VAL A 377 -6.42 9.73 -9.59
CA VAL A 377 -5.56 8.78 -8.87
C VAL A 377 -6.38 7.65 -8.24
N GLY A 378 -7.54 7.98 -7.63
CA GLY A 378 -8.48 6.99 -7.10
C GLY A 378 -9.01 6.05 -8.18
N ARG A 379 -9.36 6.59 -9.36
CA ARG A 379 -9.79 5.79 -10.52
C ARG A 379 -8.69 4.82 -10.97
N ARG A 380 -7.44 5.27 -11.07
CA ARG A 380 -6.30 4.41 -11.46
C ARG A 380 -6.06 3.28 -10.47
N LEU A 381 -6.14 3.56 -9.17
CA LEU A 381 -6.07 2.51 -8.13
C LEU A 381 -7.24 1.53 -8.23
N ALA A 382 -8.45 2.03 -8.49
CA ALA A 382 -9.64 1.18 -8.67
C ALA A 382 -9.51 0.28 -9.91
N LEU A 383 -8.98 0.78 -11.03
CA LEU A 383 -8.69 -0.04 -12.21
C LEU A 383 -7.73 -1.19 -11.88
N LEU A 384 -6.67 -0.93 -11.11
CA LEU A 384 -5.74 -1.99 -10.66
C LEU A 384 -6.46 -3.04 -9.80
N ALA A 385 -7.31 -2.61 -8.87
CA ALA A 385 -8.08 -3.53 -8.04
C ALA A 385 -9.10 -4.32 -8.87
N LEU A 386 -9.87 -3.67 -9.73
CA LEU A 386 -10.84 -4.32 -10.61
C LEU A 386 -10.18 -5.40 -11.47
N LYS A 387 -9.05 -5.10 -12.10
CA LYS A 387 -8.31 -6.06 -12.92
C LYS A 387 -7.69 -7.19 -12.09
N ASN A 388 -6.83 -6.84 -11.13
CA ASN A 388 -5.92 -7.79 -10.50
C ASN A 388 -6.52 -8.49 -9.28
N THR A 389 -7.53 -7.89 -8.61
CA THR A 389 -8.18 -8.46 -7.44
C THR A 389 -9.53 -9.08 -7.79
N TYR A 390 -10.29 -8.44 -8.67
CA TYR A 390 -11.66 -8.84 -8.98
C TYR A 390 -11.82 -9.50 -10.36
N GLY A 391 -10.77 -9.49 -11.20
CA GLY A 391 -10.76 -10.22 -12.49
C GLY A 391 -11.54 -9.56 -13.61
N PHE A 392 -11.82 -8.26 -13.52
CA PHE A 392 -12.46 -7.50 -14.59
C PHE A 392 -11.54 -7.34 -15.80
N ASP A 393 -12.10 -7.41 -16.99
CA ASP A 393 -11.38 -7.13 -18.24
C ASP A 393 -11.29 -5.62 -18.48
N VAL A 394 -10.37 -4.96 -17.80
CA VAL A 394 -10.12 -3.52 -17.90
C VAL A 394 -8.64 -3.21 -18.10
N VAL A 395 -8.34 -2.14 -18.84
CA VAL A 395 -6.96 -1.66 -18.98
C VAL A 395 -6.59 -0.84 -17.76
N ALA A 396 -5.72 -1.41 -16.90
CA ALA A 396 -5.28 -0.81 -15.64
C ALA A 396 -3.80 -0.38 -15.65
N ASP A 397 -3.00 -0.94 -16.55
CA ASP A 397 -1.55 -0.70 -16.60
C ASP A 397 -1.19 0.31 -17.69
N ALA A 398 -0.34 1.27 -17.35
CA ALA A 398 0.28 2.18 -18.30
C ALA A 398 1.16 1.42 -19.31
N PRO A 399 1.39 1.94 -20.53
CA PRO A 399 2.36 1.37 -21.46
C PRO A 399 3.75 1.36 -20.83
N LYS A 400 4.46 0.23 -20.99
CA LYS A 400 5.83 0.05 -20.51
C LYS A 400 6.77 -0.07 -21.69
N PRO A 401 7.96 0.56 -21.67
CA PRO A 401 8.99 0.30 -22.66
C PRO A 401 9.45 -1.16 -22.52
N VAL A 402 9.47 -1.91 -23.62
CA VAL A 402 9.86 -3.34 -23.65
C VAL A 402 11.10 -3.60 -24.47
N SER A 403 11.50 -2.67 -25.33
CA SER A 403 12.78 -2.75 -26.03
C SER A 403 13.25 -1.38 -26.47
N TYR A 404 14.56 -1.28 -26.65
CA TYR A 404 15.16 -0.11 -27.27
C TYR A 404 16.27 -0.51 -28.24
N ARG A 405 16.46 0.30 -29.28
CA ARG A 405 17.51 0.13 -30.27
C ARG A 405 18.23 1.46 -30.51
N PHE A 406 19.55 1.45 -30.44
CA PHE A 406 20.38 2.63 -30.63
C PHE A 406 21.04 2.62 -32.00
N GLU A 407 20.92 3.73 -32.70
CA GLU A 407 21.60 4.00 -33.96
C GLU A 407 22.40 5.31 -33.85
N TYR A 408 23.19 5.62 -34.88
CA TYR A 408 23.85 6.91 -34.92
C TYR A 408 22.83 8.05 -34.97
N LYS A 409 22.88 8.98 -34.01
CA LYS A 409 21.98 10.10 -33.81
C LYS A 409 20.52 9.72 -33.44
N LYS A 410 20.19 8.45 -33.24
CA LYS A 410 18.82 8.01 -33.02
C LYS A 410 18.73 6.93 -31.95
N ALA A 411 17.58 6.91 -31.31
CA ALA A 411 17.11 5.80 -30.48
C ALA A 411 15.65 5.48 -30.85
N TYR A 412 15.30 4.21 -30.79
CA TYR A 412 13.93 3.74 -30.94
C TYR A 412 13.52 3.06 -29.65
N ILE A 413 12.37 3.44 -29.11
CA ILE A 413 11.77 2.85 -27.91
C ILE A 413 10.45 2.20 -28.31
N THR A 414 10.29 0.91 -28.04
CA THR A 414 9.05 0.18 -28.30
C THR A 414 8.35 -0.16 -26.99
N PHE A 415 7.04 0.01 -26.95
CA PHE A 415 6.19 -0.23 -25.80
C PHE A 415 5.38 -1.53 -25.97
N ASP A 416 4.95 -2.13 -24.85
CA ASP A 416 4.10 -3.34 -24.83
C ASP A 416 2.71 -3.07 -25.41
N LYS A 417 2.21 -1.83 -25.29
CA LYS A 417 0.86 -1.39 -25.69
C LYS A 417 0.93 -0.21 -26.65
N LYS A 418 -0.23 0.09 -27.27
CA LYS A 418 -0.38 1.29 -28.09
C LYS A 418 -0.16 2.55 -27.27
N ILE A 419 0.49 3.52 -27.90
CA ILE A 419 0.75 4.84 -27.35
C ILE A 419 0.18 5.93 -28.23
N HIS A 420 -0.14 7.06 -27.63
CA HIS A 420 -0.51 8.29 -28.34
C HIS A 420 0.08 9.51 -27.62
N VAL A 421 0.14 10.61 -28.32
CA VAL A 421 0.55 11.90 -27.77
C VAL A 421 -0.70 12.65 -27.33
N ARG A 422 -0.72 13.12 -26.10
CA ARG A 422 -1.88 13.88 -25.57
C ARG A 422 -2.10 15.16 -26.40
N ASN A 423 -3.36 15.40 -26.79
CA ASN A 423 -3.79 16.56 -27.58
C ASN A 423 -3.12 16.67 -28.95
N ASP A 424 -2.74 15.55 -29.58
CA ASP A 424 -2.12 15.49 -30.92
C ASP A 424 -0.91 16.44 -31.10
N SER A 425 -0.22 16.72 -30.02
CA SER A 425 0.94 17.60 -29.98
C SER A 425 2.25 16.85 -30.32
N VAL A 426 3.37 17.53 -30.23
CA VAL A 426 4.69 16.89 -30.41
C VAL A 426 5.06 16.11 -29.14
N PRO A 427 5.61 14.88 -29.24
CA PRO A 427 6.13 14.14 -28.09
C PRO A 427 7.23 14.94 -27.37
N VAL A 428 7.10 15.11 -26.06
CA VAL A 428 8.04 15.83 -25.19
C VAL A 428 8.42 15.00 -23.96
N GLY A 429 9.41 15.46 -23.20
CA GLY A 429 9.85 14.82 -21.96
C GLY A 429 11.04 13.89 -22.12
N PHE A 430 11.69 13.87 -23.28
CA PHE A 430 12.85 13.00 -23.58
C PHE A 430 14.18 13.75 -23.51
N MET A 431 15.20 13.07 -23.00
CA MET A 431 16.57 13.53 -22.99
C MET A 431 17.51 12.41 -23.45
N PHE A 432 18.46 12.77 -24.30
CA PHE A 432 19.45 11.87 -24.89
C PHE A 432 20.77 12.05 -24.14
N GLN A 433 21.32 10.97 -23.59
CA GLN A 433 22.68 10.96 -23.05
C GLN A 433 23.64 10.33 -24.05
N ASP A 434 24.72 11.04 -24.41
CA ASP A 434 25.70 10.53 -25.36
C ASP A 434 26.67 9.51 -24.73
N LYS A 435 27.21 8.59 -25.59
CA LYS A 435 28.06 7.49 -25.14
C LYS A 435 29.46 7.95 -24.74
N THR A 436 30.00 8.97 -25.42
CA THR A 436 31.40 9.37 -25.30
C THR A 436 31.66 10.27 -24.10
N TYR A 437 30.86 11.34 -23.98
CA TYR A 437 31.07 12.39 -22.96
C TYR A 437 30.10 12.31 -21.82
N ARG A 438 29.09 11.40 -21.90
CA ARG A 438 27.98 11.26 -20.91
C ARG A 438 27.19 12.54 -20.72
N LYS A 439 27.24 13.48 -21.66
CA LYS A 439 26.48 14.72 -21.66
C LYS A 439 25.05 14.49 -22.15
N PHE A 440 24.16 15.34 -21.70
CA PHE A 440 22.74 15.30 -22.05
C PHE A 440 22.44 16.30 -23.17
N TYR A 441 21.56 15.91 -24.08
CA TYR A 441 21.16 16.69 -25.25
C TYR A 441 19.66 16.63 -25.44
N GLU A 442 19.07 17.77 -25.80
CA GLU A 442 17.68 17.88 -26.22
C GLU A 442 17.41 17.02 -27.46
N THR A 443 16.17 16.55 -27.54
CA THR A 443 15.76 15.62 -28.57
C THR A 443 14.62 16.17 -29.44
N THR A 444 14.55 15.66 -30.68
CA THR A 444 13.32 15.68 -31.47
C THR A 444 12.73 14.27 -31.43
N THR A 445 11.47 14.16 -31.06
CA THR A 445 10.79 12.86 -30.90
C THR A 445 9.58 12.79 -31.80
N LYS A 446 9.32 11.63 -32.42
CA LYS A 446 8.14 11.35 -33.20
C LYS A 446 7.62 9.92 -32.99
N VAL A 447 6.33 9.73 -33.17
CA VAL A 447 5.71 8.40 -33.21
C VAL A 447 5.95 7.81 -34.61
N VAL A 448 6.49 6.58 -34.66
CA VAL A 448 6.81 5.88 -35.92
C VAL A 448 6.08 4.54 -36.06
N GLY A 449 4.98 4.41 -35.37
CA GLY A 449 4.08 3.25 -35.35
C GLY A 449 3.24 3.26 -34.09
N ASP A 450 2.29 2.34 -33.97
CA ASP A 450 1.33 2.31 -32.84
C ASP A 450 2.01 2.21 -31.47
N LYS A 451 3.24 1.68 -31.42
CA LYS A 451 3.94 1.34 -30.17
C LYS A 451 5.38 1.87 -30.11
N THR A 452 5.84 2.62 -31.09
CA THR A 452 7.28 2.95 -31.21
C THR A 452 7.48 4.45 -31.35
N LEU A 453 8.46 4.97 -30.59
CA LEU A 453 8.97 6.32 -30.72
C LEU A 453 10.38 6.30 -31.34
N GLU A 454 10.62 7.24 -32.26
CA GLU A 454 11.96 7.62 -32.71
C GLU A 454 12.38 8.89 -31.97
N ILE A 455 13.51 8.83 -31.28
CA ILE A 455 14.14 9.94 -30.56
C ILE A 455 15.44 10.27 -31.27
N SER A 456 15.62 11.51 -31.69
CA SER A 456 16.79 11.93 -32.50
C SER A 456 17.43 13.20 -31.96
N VAL A 457 18.73 13.37 -32.28
CA VAL A 457 19.53 14.58 -32.01
C VAL A 457 20.14 15.12 -33.30
N THR A 458 20.33 16.42 -33.37
CA THR A 458 20.94 17.08 -34.55
C THR A 458 22.44 16.84 -34.62
N ARG A 459 23.11 16.70 -33.46
CA ARG A 459 24.56 16.50 -33.35
C ARG A 459 25.00 15.08 -33.74
N PRO A 460 26.24 14.89 -34.23
CA PRO A 460 26.79 13.59 -34.63
C PRO A 460 27.18 12.76 -33.39
N LEU A 461 26.19 12.28 -32.63
CA LEU A 461 26.36 11.58 -31.35
C LEU A 461 25.86 10.14 -31.45
N ARG A 462 26.34 9.29 -30.53
CA ARG A 462 25.84 7.93 -30.30
C ARG A 462 25.13 7.89 -28.95
N PRO A 463 23.92 7.31 -28.84
CA PRO A 463 23.22 7.20 -27.56
C PRO A 463 23.97 6.25 -26.60
N TYR A 464 23.96 6.65 -25.34
CA TYR A 464 24.22 5.77 -24.20
C TYR A 464 22.90 5.40 -23.52
N ALA A 465 22.07 6.41 -23.25
CA ALA A 465 20.77 6.24 -22.61
C ALA A 465 19.77 7.28 -23.11
N ILE A 466 18.51 6.91 -23.01
CA ILE A 466 17.35 7.80 -23.15
C ILE A 466 16.67 7.88 -21.79
N TYR A 467 16.32 9.10 -21.38
CA TYR A 467 15.54 9.40 -20.20
C TYR A 467 14.18 9.95 -20.63
N TYR A 468 13.11 9.50 -19.99
CA TYR A 468 11.78 10.02 -20.18
C TYR A 468 11.18 10.43 -18.84
N ASN A 469 10.61 11.65 -18.76
CA ASN A 469 10.00 12.19 -17.54
C ASN A 469 10.93 12.16 -16.31
N TRP A 470 12.22 12.37 -16.52
CA TRP A 470 13.22 12.34 -15.45
C TRP A 470 13.46 13.73 -14.87
N ALA A 471 12.51 14.23 -14.06
CA ALA A 471 12.54 15.53 -13.39
C ALA A 471 11.65 15.51 -12.14
N ASP A 472 11.76 16.51 -11.28
CA ASP A 472 10.86 16.69 -10.13
C ASP A 472 9.43 16.97 -10.63
N TYR A 473 9.28 17.88 -11.60
CA TYR A 473 8.05 18.13 -12.34
C TYR A 473 8.26 17.86 -13.83
N PRO A 474 8.11 16.61 -14.28
CA PRO A 474 8.26 16.27 -15.70
C PRO A 474 7.06 16.73 -16.54
N ILE A 475 7.31 17.00 -17.81
CA ILE A 475 6.32 17.55 -18.75
C ILE A 475 5.96 16.59 -19.90
N GLY A 476 6.29 15.31 -19.78
CA GLY A 476 6.02 14.31 -20.83
C GLY A 476 4.54 14.09 -21.07
N ASN A 477 4.20 13.79 -22.33
CA ASN A 477 2.83 13.76 -22.83
C ASN A 477 2.47 12.48 -23.58
N ILE A 478 3.17 11.38 -23.32
CA ILE A 478 2.87 10.08 -23.94
C ILE A 478 1.92 9.30 -23.04
N TYR A 479 0.85 8.78 -23.63
CA TYR A 479 -0.21 8.06 -22.96
C TYR A 479 -0.56 6.77 -23.71
N GLY A 480 -1.14 5.85 -22.97
CA GLY A 480 -1.83 4.67 -23.49
C GLY A 480 -3.35 4.79 -23.37
N GLU A 481 -4.02 3.65 -23.50
CA GLU A 481 -5.45 3.53 -23.29
C GLU A 481 -5.86 3.98 -21.88
N ASN A 482 -7.13 4.34 -21.71
CA ASN A 482 -7.70 4.85 -20.45
C ASN A 482 -6.99 6.09 -19.89
N ASN A 483 -6.33 6.89 -20.74
CA ASN A 483 -5.54 8.05 -20.32
C ASN A 483 -4.47 7.73 -19.28
N LEU A 484 -3.87 6.54 -19.37
CA LEU A 484 -2.77 6.13 -18.48
C LEU A 484 -1.44 6.67 -19.03
N PRO A 485 -0.75 7.58 -18.34
CA PRO A 485 0.51 8.14 -18.82
C PRO A 485 1.63 7.11 -18.76
N VAL A 486 2.52 7.13 -19.74
CA VAL A 486 3.75 6.34 -19.71
C VAL A 486 4.58 6.77 -18.49
N LEU A 487 5.03 5.78 -17.72
CA LEU A 487 5.81 6.01 -16.50
C LEU A 487 7.17 6.62 -16.81
N PRO A 488 7.75 7.43 -15.90
CA PRO A 488 9.13 7.87 -16.00
C PRO A 488 10.09 6.69 -16.11
N PHE A 489 11.02 6.73 -17.06
CA PHE A 489 12.00 5.66 -17.25
C PHE A 489 13.36 6.16 -17.74
N ARG A 490 14.36 5.27 -17.66
CA ARG A 490 15.71 5.44 -18.22
C ARG A 490 16.21 4.11 -18.79
N THR A 491 16.74 4.13 -20.02
CA THR A 491 17.10 2.89 -20.72
C THR A 491 18.38 2.22 -20.19
N ASP A 492 19.27 2.95 -19.52
CA ASP A 492 20.48 2.39 -18.92
C ASP A 492 20.25 1.57 -17.64
N GLN A 493 19.01 1.54 -17.15
CA GLN A 493 18.57 0.71 -16.02
C GLN A 493 17.37 -0.20 -16.37
N MET A 494 17.00 -0.29 -17.66
CA MET A 494 15.90 -1.15 -18.08
C MET A 494 16.20 -2.64 -17.88
N ASP A 495 17.44 -3.06 -18.03
CA ASP A 495 17.82 -4.46 -17.80
C ASP A 495 17.50 -4.93 -16.36
N LEU A 496 17.61 -4.02 -15.37
CA LEU A 496 17.18 -4.31 -13.99
C LEU A 496 15.68 -4.53 -13.87
N VAL A 497 14.89 -3.88 -14.74
CA VAL A 497 13.43 -4.04 -14.80
C VAL A 497 13.06 -5.36 -15.45
N ASP A 498 13.80 -5.77 -16.48
CA ASP A 498 13.57 -7.00 -17.24
C ASP A 498 13.90 -8.24 -16.44
N ASP A 499 14.99 -8.22 -15.68
CA ASP A 499 15.34 -9.28 -14.73
C ASP A 499 14.25 -9.50 -13.67
N LEU A 500 13.56 -8.41 -13.29
CA LEU A 500 12.49 -8.46 -12.27
C LEU A 500 11.13 -8.95 -12.80
N VAL A 501 10.84 -8.73 -14.08
CA VAL A 501 9.53 -9.09 -14.68
C VAL A 501 9.57 -10.43 -15.44
N GLY A 502 10.74 -11.05 -15.58
CA GLY A 502 10.92 -12.27 -16.37
C GLY A 502 10.57 -12.07 -17.85
N MET A 503 10.72 -10.85 -18.36
CA MET A 503 10.49 -10.52 -19.78
C MET A 503 11.76 -10.84 -20.58
N ASP A 504 11.59 -11.64 -21.62
CA ASP A 504 12.66 -11.98 -22.57
C ASP A 504 13.08 -10.71 -23.36
N ASN A 505 14.12 -10.02 -22.91
CA ASN A 505 14.72 -8.95 -23.70
C ASN A 505 15.72 -9.49 -24.72
N VAL A 506 15.38 -9.30 -25.95
CA VAL A 506 16.32 -9.46 -27.04
C VAL A 506 17.18 -8.19 -27.11
N ARG A 507 18.32 -8.17 -26.44
CA ARG A 507 19.39 -7.26 -26.80
C ARG A 507 19.90 -7.60 -28.21
N THR A 508 19.44 -6.86 -29.18
CA THR A 508 20.11 -6.84 -30.47
C THR A 508 21.24 -5.80 -30.45
N ASP A 509 22.35 -6.13 -29.80
CA ASP A 509 23.58 -5.46 -30.17
C ASP A 509 23.86 -5.79 -31.64
N ALA A 510 24.18 -4.76 -32.43
CA ALA A 510 24.50 -4.89 -33.85
C ALA A 510 25.85 -5.65 -34.12
N ALA A 511 26.26 -6.52 -33.22
CA ALA A 511 27.34 -7.48 -33.33
C ALA A 511 26.80 -8.87 -32.92
N GLY A 512 26.26 -9.60 -33.88
CA GLY A 512 25.70 -10.94 -33.72
C GLY A 512 26.65 -11.94 -33.07
N LYS A 513 26.54 -12.06 -31.73
CA LYS A 513 26.90 -13.27 -30.98
C LYS A 513 25.85 -13.46 -29.93
N GLY A 514 24.81 -14.20 -30.28
CA GLY A 514 23.84 -14.71 -29.31
C GLY A 514 24.56 -15.57 -28.27
N ASN A 515 24.22 -15.39 -26.98
CA ASN A 515 24.66 -16.29 -25.92
C ASN A 515 24.15 -17.71 -26.24
N LYS A 516 25.09 -18.57 -26.67
CA LYS A 516 24.82 -19.99 -26.93
C LYS A 516 24.97 -20.75 -25.61
N GLY A 517 23.93 -20.83 -24.81
CA GLY A 517 23.98 -21.60 -23.56
C GLY A 517 22.61 -22.15 -23.16
N ILE A 518 22.62 -23.18 -22.31
CA ILE A 518 21.43 -23.72 -21.66
C ILE A 518 21.46 -23.30 -20.21
N TYR A 519 20.35 -22.72 -19.73
CA TYR A 519 20.17 -22.24 -18.36
C TYR A 519 18.92 -22.86 -17.73
N THR A 520 18.91 -23.00 -16.43
CA THR A 520 17.70 -23.26 -15.65
C THR A 520 16.80 -22.01 -15.62
N THR A 521 15.55 -22.14 -15.19
CA THR A 521 14.60 -21.02 -15.12
C THR A 521 14.96 -19.99 -14.06
N ASP A 522 15.87 -20.31 -13.14
CA ASP A 522 16.45 -19.40 -12.13
C ASP A 522 17.77 -18.73 -12.60
N GLY A 523 18.16 -18.96 -13.87
CA GLY A 523 19.33 -18.34 -14.48
C GLY A 523 20.65 -19.08 -14.29
N THR A 524 20.65 -20.24 -13.67
CA THR A 524 21.89 -21.06 -13.50
C THR A 524 22.34 -21.64 -14.84
N LEU A 525 23.57 -21.37 -15.27
CA LEU A 525 24.15 -21.89 -16.50
C LEU A 525 24.43 -23.40 -16.37
N ILE A 526 23.83 -24.19 -17.24
CA ILE A 526 24.02 -25.66 -17.30
C ILE A 526 25.10 -26.02 -18.32
N LYS A 527 25.06 -25.39 -19.48
CA LYS A 527 26.01 -25.70 -20.59
C LYS A 527 26.30 -24.46 -21.43
N CYS A 528 27.57 -24.14 -21.66
CA CYS A 528 28.02 -23.10 -22.59
C CYS A 528 27.98 -23.61 -24.04
N ASP A 529 27.84 -22.68 -25.01
CA ASP A 529 27.85 -22.93 -26.44
C ASP A 529 26.94 -24.07 -26.93
N ALA A 530 25.81 -24.24 -26.26
CA ALA A 530 24.84 -25.32 -26.50
C ALA A 530 23.61 -24.80 -27.23
N GLY A 531 23.02 -25.65 -28.08
CA GLY A 531 21.79 -25.39 -28.84
C GLY A 531 20.66 -26.37 -28.56
N ASP A 532 19.58 -26.27 -29.32
CA ASP A 532 18.35 -27.05 -29.14
C ASP A 532 18.55 -28.57 -29.07
N LYS A 533 19.54 -29.12 -29.77
CA LYS A 533 19.86 -30.55 -29.76
C LYS A 533 20.50 -31.02 -28.45
N ASP A 534 21.21 -30.13 -27.76
CA ASP A 534 21.83 -30.45 -26.48
C ASP A 534 20.85 -30.59 -25.33
N ALA A 535 19.62 -30.08 -25.50
CA ALA A 535 18.55 -30.19 -24.52
C ALA A 535 17.94 -31.59 -24.42
N GLU A 536 18.11 -32.45 -25.44
CA GLU A 536 17.50 -33.80 -25.47
C GLU A 536 18.07 -34.74 -24.39
N ASN A 537 19.25 -34.40 -23.86
CA ASN A 537 19.93 -35.19 -22.82
C ASN A 537 19.80 -34.60 -21.41
N LEU A 538 18.95 -33.60 -21.23
CA LEU A 538 18.73 -32.97 -19.92
C LEU A 538 17.60 -33.68 -19.14
N PRO A 539 17.62 -33.64 -17.81
CA PRO A 539 16.50 -34.10 -16.99
C PRO A 539 15.20 -33.39 -17.38
N LYS A 540 14.05 -34.08 -17.14
CA LYS A 540 12.74 -33.48 -17.40
C LYS A 540 12.61 -32.14 -16.66
N GLY A 541 12.24 -31.08 -17.36
CA GLY A 541 12.16 -29.75 -16.78
C GLY A 541 11.98 -28.64 -17.82
N VAL A 542 11.88 -27.41 -17.35
CA VAL A 542 11.84 -26.21 -18.20
C VAL A 542 13.23 -25.55 -18.20
N TYR A 543 13.77 -25.30 -19.38
CA TYR A 543 15.10 -24.71 -19.58
C TYR A 543 15.03 -23.50 -20.50
N ILE A 544 16.00 -22.61 -20.38
CA ILE A 544 16.21 -21.48 -21.29
C ILE A 544 17.36 -21.85 -22.21
N ILE A 545 17.10 -21.92 -23.53
CA ILE A 545 18.07 -22.27 -24.57
C ILE A 545 18.11 -21.14 -25.59
N GLY A 546 19.24 -20.49 -25.68
CA GLY A 546 19.31 -19.20 -26.35
C GLY A 546 18.34 -18.24 -25.63
N ASN A 547 17.35 -17.72 -26.34
CA ASN A 547 16.33 -16.82 -25.76
C ASN A 547 14.94 -17.44 -25.70
N LYS A 548 14.82 -18.78 -25.65
CA LYS A 548 13.52 -19.48 -25.64
C LYS A 548 13.40 -20.44 -24.47
N LYS A 549 12.24 -20.47 -23.82
CA LYS A 549 11.88 -21.53 -22.86
C LYS A 549 11.54 -22.83 -23.62
N LYS A 550 12.18 -23.91 -23.25
CA LYS A 550 11.92 -25.25 -23.81
C LYS A 550 11.57 -26.23 -22.70
N LEU A 551 10.49 -26.96 -22.89
CA LEU A 551 10.08 -28.06 -22.01
C LEU A 551 10.77 -29.34 -22.49
N VAL A 552 11.62 -29.93 -21.65
CA VAL A 552 12.17 -31.26 -21.81
C VAL A 552 11.22 -32.23 -21.11
N LYS A 553 10.60 -33.15 -21.90
CA LYS A 553 9.55 -34.10 -21.44
C LYS A 553 10.10 -35.42 -20.92
#